data_0bcb07d787754dfedc10e66951f651e7
#
_entry.id   0bcb07d787754dfedc10e66951f651e7
#
_cell.length_a   1.000
_cell.length_b   1.000
_cell.length_c   1.000
_cell.angle_alpha   90.00
_cell.angle_beta   90.00
_cell.angle_gamma   90.00
#
_symmetry.space_group_name_H-M   'P 1'
#
loop_
_entity.id
_entity.type
_entity.pdbx_description
1 polymer ?
#
loop_
_entity_poly.entity_id
_entity_poly.type
_entity_poly.pdbx_seq_one_letter_code
_entity_poly.pdbx_strand_id
1 'polypeptide(L)'
;MEIQILPLIIVVAYLVGMLVVGAVVSKVQIKNAKDYMVAGRRMGLFMVAFSLSANNIGGGCTTGLAQKAFGDWGVSAVWYVLAASIAMIPLSYFAPKIRKTMAVTIPEVVGRRFGKFSSNFTAILSVLSLFCLTSSQIAASGGVINALIPSIPLNVCLIFAGVVIILYTTMGGMIADQISDLLQFGIILVGLAIATPIVLNHAGGWNAISAALPGEKLNLTQIGWASIIGYIFNYFCTFLAGPEMVSRFETAKDERTARNASFLSAILMAAMSIFPTLLGLAAFALRDQLPGLAVGGSNAMMIVTGHYAPGVVTGLISAAIICATMSSADSNLLCMSTMIINDLYTGLGGKKKLTDKQTIFCTRACNVLSAVVAILISLANVSIVAMNTFAFGIRCAGPFAAYGLGLAVPKATKNSGVVSIICGTVAFVVWQIVGGGGTWMFLMPVVAGCLVSTVSFYVVNWIEWARGVEPAPSAYLSDDEVTKKIAEESAGR
;
A
#
# COMPACT_ATOMS: atom_id res chain seq x y z
N MET A 1 -29.44 13.88 -6.57
CA MET A 1 -28.56 14.72 -5.74
C MET A 1 -28.07 15.87 -6.60
N GLU A 2 -28.23 17.09 -6.13
CA GLU A 2 -27.66 18.26 -6.82
C GLU A 2 -26.14 18.23 -6.75
N ILE A 3 -25.48 18.71 -7.79
CA ILE A 3 -24.01 18.80 -7.84
C ILE A 3 -23.56 19.74 -6.72
N GLN A 4 -22.80 19.25 -5.79
CA GLN A 4 -22.21 20.08 -4.72
C GLN A 4 -21.00 20.82 -5.29
N ILE A 5 -21.23 22.04 -5.77
CA ILE A 5 -20.22 22.84 -6.50
C ILE A 5 -18.97 23.12 -5.64
N LEU A 6 -19.14 23.48 -4.37
CA LEU A 6 -18.01 23.82 -3.49
C LEU A 6 -17.09 22.63 -3.20
N PRO A 7 -17.58 21.42 -2.84
CA PRO A 7 -16.75 20.23 -2.75
C PRO A 7 -15.99 19.90 -4.04
N LEU A 8 -16.65 20.05 -5.18
CA LEU A 8 -16.01 19.80 -6.48
C LEU A 8 -14.87 20.79 -6.75
N ILE A 9 -15.04 22.08 -6.47
CA ILE A 9 -13.97 23.09 -6.62
C ILE A 9 -12.77 22.74 -5.76
N ILE A 10 -12.98 22.29 -4.51
CA ILE A 10 -11.90 21.91 -3.59
C ILE A 10 -11.13 20.70 -4.14
N VAL A 11 -11.84 19.69 -4.64
CA VAL A 11 -11.23 18.50 -5.26
C VAL A 11 -10.41 18.89 -6.50
N VAL A 12 -10.95 19.72 -7.38
CA VAL A 12 -10.24 20.17 -8.59
C VAL A 12 -9.01 21.00 -8.22
N ALA A 13 -9.13 21.94 -7.27
CA ALA A 13 -8.01 22.74 -6.79
C ALA A 13 -6.90 21.86 -6.20
N TYR A 14 -7.28 20.82 -5.44
CA TYR A 14 -6.35 19.82 -4.92
C TYR A 14 -5.63 19.08 -6.06
N LEU A 15 -6.35 18.52 -7.02
CA LEU A 15 -5.75 17.77 -8.14
C LEU A 15 -4.77 18.64 -8.95
N VAL A 16 -5.14 19.87 -9.24
CA VAL A 16 -4.27 20.85 -9.92
C VAL A 16 -3.04 21.16 -9.06
N GLY A 17 -3.21 21.37 -7.75
CA GLY A 17 -2.11 21.59 -6.81
C GLY A 17 -1.10 20.44 -6.81
N MET A 18 -1.59 19.20 -6.83
CA MET A 18 -0.73 18.01 -6.88
C MET A 18 0.05 17.91 -8.19
N LEU A 19 -0.57 18.21 -9.33
CA LEU A 19 0.14 18.25 -10.62
C LEU A 19 1.24 19.31 -10.62
N VAL A 20 0.99 20.48 -10.02
CA VAL A 20 1.99 21.54 -9.87
C VAL A 20 3.15 21.08 -8.97
N VAL A 21 2.86 20.45 -7.83
CA VAL A 21 3.90 19.88 -6.94
C VAL A 21 4.75 18.87 -7.71
N GLY A 22 4.15 17.91 -8.42
CA GLY A 22 4.85 16.93 -9.23
C GLY A 22 5.76 17.58 -10.30
N ALA A 23 5.26 18.60 -11.01
CA ALA A 23 6.02 19.32 -12.03
C ALA A 23 7.21 20.10 -11.46
N VAL A 24 7.01 20.81 -10.33
CA VAL A 24 8.06 21.58 -9.66
C VAL A 24 9.16 20.67 -9.14
N VAL A 25 8.78 19.61 -8.41
CA VAL A 25 9.72 18.63 -7.85
C VAL A 25 10.53 17.96 -8.95
N SER A 26 9.87 17.56 -10.05
CA SER A 26 10.53 16.96 -11.21
C SER A 26 11.66 17.83 -11.77
N LYS A 27 11.41 19.13 -11.90
CA LYS A 27 12.40 20.07 -12.45
C LYS A 27 13.54 20.42 -11.49
N VAL A 28 13.24 20.49 -10.19
CA VAL A 28 14.18 21.02 -9.20
C VAL A 28 15.01 19.92 -8.55
N GLN A 29 14.43 18.77 -8.28
CA GLN A 29 15.03 17.76 -7.40
C GLN A 29 15.50 16.48 -8.10
N ILE A 30 15.00 16.15 -9.28
CA ILE A 30 15.39 14.93 -9.99
C ILE A 30 16.55 15.23 -10.92
N LYS A 31 17.75 14.77 -10.56
CA LYS A 31 18.98 14.96 -11.36
C LYS A 31 19.47 13.66 -12.01
N ASN A 32 19.20 12.52 -11.38
CA ASN A 32 19.67 11.20 -11.79
C ASN A 32 18.59 10.11 -11.58
N ALA A 33 18.86 8.89 -12.06
CA ALA A 33 17.95 7.77 -11.92
C ALA A 33 17.68 7.38 -10.44
N LYS A 34 18.64 7.56 -9.54
CA LYS A 34 18.48 7.25 -8.10
C LYS A 34 17.59 8.26 -7.41
N ASP A 35 17.64 9.53 -7.75
CA ASP A 35 16.67 10.53 -7.26
C ASP A 35 15.25 10.14 -7.67
N TYR A 36 15.10 9.63 -8.90
CA TYR A 36 13.81 9.19 -9.41
C TYR A 36 13.29 7.92 -8.71
N MET A 37 14.14 6.90 -8.50
CA MET A 37 13.73 5.57 -8.01
C MET A 37 13.72 5.44 -6.48
N VAL A 38 14.70 6.05 -5.78
CA VAL A 38 14.89 5.89 -4.31
C VAL A 38 15.09 7.22 -3.59
N ALA A 39 14.61 8.31 -4.18
CA ALA A 39 14.68 9.65 -3.60
C ALA A 39 16.09 10.06 -3.12
N GLY A 40 17.13 9.58 -3.79
CA GLY A 40 18.53 9.81 -3.41
C GLY A 40 18.92 9.34 -2.01
N ARG A 41 18.08 8.53 -1.35
CA ARG A 41 18.28 7.99 0.03
C ARG A 41 18.54 9.07 1.07
N ARG A 42 17.81 10.18 1.00
CA ARG A 42 18.01 11.37 1.86
C ARG A 42 16.79 11.76 2.69
N MET A 43 15.75 10.92 2.69
CA MET A 43 14.49 11.24 3.33
C MET A 43 14.60 11.16 4.86
N GLY A 44 14.08 12.18 5.53
CA GLY A 44 14.05 12.29 7.00
C GLY A 44 12.90 11.48 7.62
N LEU A 45 12.90 11.42 8.96
CA LEU A 45 11.94 10.65 9.76
C LEU A 45 10.48 10.93 9.40
N PHE A 46 10.07 12.18 9.42
CA PHE A 46 8.67 12.56 9.18
C PHE A 46 8.25 12.23 7.74
N MET A 47 9.12 12.51 6.76
CA MET A 47 8.83 12.20 5.36
C MET A 47 8.57 10.71 5.16
N VAL A 48 9.47 9.85 5.67
CA VAL A 48 9.32 8.39 5.55
C VAL A 48 8.10 7.89 6.33
N ALA A 49 7.86 8.37 7.56
CA ALA A 49 6.74 7.90 8.38
C ALA A 49 5.38 8.30 7.80
N PHE A 50 5.25 9.53 7.32
CA PHE A 50 4.01 10.02 6.70
C PHE A 50 3.76 9.31 5.36
N SER A 51 4.81 9.09 4.56
CA SER A 51 4.71 8.34 3.31
C SER A 51 4.32 6.87 3.54
N LEU A 52 4.90 6.18 4.54
CA LEU A 52 4.48 4.85 4.96
C LEU A 52 3.00 4.82 5.35
N SER A 53 2.54 5.83 6.11
CA SER A 53 1.15 5.92 6.56
C SER A 53 0.20 6.24 5.42
N ALA A 54 0.52 7.20 4.56
CA ALA A 54 -0.28 7.59 3.41
C ALA A 54 -0.48 6.42 2.44
N ASN A 55 0.60 5.69 2.13
CA ASN A 55 0.54 4.55 1.23
C ASN A 55 -0.35 3.40 1.76
N ASN A 56 -0.46 3.25 3.07
CA ASN A 56 -1.33 2.24 3.69
C ASN A 56 -2.79 2.69 3.81
N ILE A 57 -3.04 3.99 3.89
CA ILE A 57 -4.37 4.54 4.07
C ILE A 57 -4.99 4.86 2.71
N GLY A 58 -5.35 3.82 1.98
CA GLY A 58 -6.13 3.91 0.75
C GLY A 58 -7.64 3.89 0.99
N GLY A 59 -8.42 3.73 -0.08
CA GLY A 59 -9.88 3.68 -0.04
C GLY A 59 -10.44 2.58 0.90
N GLY A 60 -9.74 1.44 1.04
CA GLY A 60 -10.12 0.37 1.97
C GLY A 60 -10.04 0.78 3.44
N CYS A 61 -9.06 1.61 3.81
CA CYS A 61 -8.83 2.08 5.18
C CYS A 61 -9.65 3.34 5.54
N THR A 62 -10.32 3.95 4.59
CA THR A 62 -11.19 5.12 4.77
C THR A 62 -12.66 4.73 4.56
N THR A 63 -13.16 4.82 3.34
CA THR A 63 -14.55 4.48 3.00
C THR A 63 -14.89 3.02 3.29
N GLY A 64 -13.99 2.09 2.98
CA GLY A 64 -14.17 0.67 3.25
C GLY A 64 -14.26 0.35 4.75
N LEU A 65 -13.46 1.02 5.58
CA LEU A 65 -13.50 0.87 7.04
C LEU A 65 -14.81 1.40 7.61
N ALA A 66 -15.27 2.58 7.16
CA ALA A 66 -16.56 3.14 7.56
C ALA A 66 -17.73 2.24 7.13
N GLN A 67 -17.66 1.65 5.94
CA GLN A 67 -18.67 0.67 5.47
C GLN A 67 -18.71 -0.58 6.35
N LYS A 68 -17.55 -1.11 6.77
CA LYS A 68 -17.49 -2.25 7.69
C LYS A 68 -18.04 -1.91 9.09
N ALA A 69 -17.78 -0.71 9.59
CA ALA A 69 -18.31 -0.22 10.86
C ALA A 69 -19.84 -0.03 10.80
N PHE A 70 -20.35 0.48 9.70
CA PHE A 70 -21.79 0.55 9.42
C PHE A 70 -22.42 -0.86 9.34
N GLY A 71 -21.74 -1.80 8.66
CA GLY A 71 -22.15 -3.18 8.49
C GLY A 71 -21.99 -4.03 9.77
N ASP A 72 -21.69 -5.31 9.60
CA ASP A 72 -21.70 -6.31 10.68
C ASP A 72 -20.55 -6.18 11.71
N TRP A 73 -19.49 -5.45 11.36
CA TRP A 73 -18.32 -5.36 12.24
C TRP A 73 -18.48 -4.39 13.40
N GLY A 74 -19.33 -3.36 13.26
CA GLY A 74 -19.51 -2.35 14.32
C GLY A 74 -18.18 -1.71 14.75
N VAL A 75 -17.99 -1.54 16.06
CA VAL A 75 -16.75 -1.00 16.65
C VAL A 75 -15.53 -1.85 16.29
N SER A 76 -15.68 -3.18 16.14
CA SER A 76 -14.56 -4.05 15.81
C SER A 76 -13.94 -3.78 14.44
N ALA A 77 -14.59 -2.97 13.59
CA ALA A 77 -14.02 -2.50 12.32
C ALA A 77 -12.68 -1.78 12.52
N VAL A 78 -12.46 -1.13 13.65
CA VAL A 78 -11.19 -0.47 14.00
C VAL A 78 -9.98 -1.39 13.78
N TRP A 79 -10.14 -2.71 13.97
CA TRP A 79 -9.08 -3.69 13.82
C TRP A 79 -8.55 -3.81 12.40
N TYR A 80 -9.31 -3.39 11.39
CA TYR A 80 -8.83 -3.42 10.00
C TYR A 80 -7.57 -2.55 9.79
N VAL A 81 -7.52 -1.37 10.40
CA VAL A 81 -6.34 -0.47 10.33
C VAL A 81 -5.44 -0.62 11.56
N LEU A 82 -6.01 -0.89 12.73
CA LEU A 82 -5.23 -1.09 13.95
C LEU A 82 -4.31 -2.32 13.85
N ALA A 83 -4.75 -3.40 13.19
CA ALA A 83 -3.91 -4.56 12.90
C ALA A 83 -2.72 -4.20 12.01
N ALA A 84 -2.93 -3.34 11.00
CA ALA A 84 -1.87 -2.81 10.16
C ALA A 84 -0.88 -1.94 10.97
N SER A 85 -1.40 -1.10 11.87
CA SER A 85 -0.57 -0.33 12.81
C SER A 85 0.32 -1.24 13.68
N ILE A 86 -0.26 -2.28 14.27
CA ILE A 86 0.47 -3.25 15.11
C ILE A 86 1.52 -3.99 14.27
N ALA A 87 1.25 -4.33 13.02
CA ALA A 87 2.19 -4.99 12.12
C ALA A 87 3.43 -4.12 11.82
N MET A 88 3.35 -2.79 11.91
CA MET A 88 4.51 -1.90 11.76
C MET A 88 5.52 -2.05 12.90
N ILE A 89 5.11 -2.56 14.08
CA ILE A 89 6.01 -2.74 15.23
C ILE A 89 7.08 -3.82 14.93
N PRO A 90 6.73 -5.09 14.60
CA PRO A 90 7.74 -6.07 14.21
C PRO A 90 8.46 -5.67 12.90
N LEU A 91 7.82 -4.92 12.02
CA LEU A 91 8.46 -4.42 10.80
C LEU A 91 9.62 -3.46 11.12
N SER A 92 9.58 -2.73 12.24
CA SER A 92 10.66 -1.87 12.70
C SER A 92 11.99 -2.61 12.94
N TYR A 93 11.95 -3.92 13.19
CA TYR A 93 13.14 -4.77 13.26
C TYR A 93 13.75 -5.03 11.88
N PHE A 94 12.92 -5.12 10.84
CA PHE A 94 13.37 -5.35 9.47
C PHE A 94 13.76 -4.05 8.76
N ALA A 95 13.16 -2.93 9.10
CA ALA A 95 13.39 -1.63 8.44
C ALA A 95 14.88 -1.22 8.35
N PRO A 96 15.69 -1.28 9.43
CA PRO A 96 17.14 -1.02 9.33
C PRO A 96 17.85 -2.03 8.46
N LYS A 97 17.46 -3.31 8.49
CA LYS A 97 18.05 -4.36 7.65
C LYS A 97 17.76 -4.12 6.18
N ILE A 98 16.51 -3.74 5.84
CA ILE A 98 16.11 -3.34 4.49
C ILE A 98 16.99 -2.19 4.02
N ARG A 99 17.07 -1.11 4.79
CA ARG A 99 17.89 0.06 4.46
C ARG A 99 19.37 -0.26 4.27
N LYS A 100 19.91 -1.18 5.07
CA LYS A 100 21.31 -1.64 5.01
C LYS A 100 21.64 -2.40 3.72
N THR A 101 20.66 -3.00 3.05
CA THR A 101 20.91 -3.71 1.78
C THR A 101 21.40 -2.79 0.68
N MET A 102 21.11 -1.49 0.77
CA MET A 102 21.36 -0.51 -0.30
C MET A 102 20.79 -0.95 -1.65
N ALA A 103 19.76 -1.79 -1.65
CA ALA A 103 19.07 -2.23 -2.86
C ALA A 103 18.08 -1.16 -3.34
N VAL A 104 17.53 -1.34 -4.52
CA VAL A 104 16.44 -0.51 -5.07
C VAL A 104 15.11 -1.27 -4.97
N THR A 105 15.16 -2.60 -5.00
CA THR A 105 13.98 -3.46 -5.08
C THR A 105 14.12 -4.74 -4.26
N ILE A 106 12.97 -5.35 -3.91
CA ILE A 106 12.94 -6.69 -3.27
C ILE A 106 13.58 -7.76 -4.17
N PRO A 107 13.24 -7.87 -5.47
CA PRO A 107 13.87 -8.83 -6.37
C PRO A 107 15.38 -8.72 -6.42
N GLU A 108 15.96 -7.52 -6.34
CA GLU A 108 17.41 -7.30 -6.30
C GLU A 108 18.04 -7.99 -5.08
N VAL A 109 17.44 -7.83 -3.88
CA VAL A 109 17.92 -8.46 -2.64
C VAL A 109 17.83 -9.99 -2.72
N VAL A 110 16.67 -10.49 -3.18
CA VAL A 110 16.43 -11.93 -3.36
C VAL A 110 17.40 -12.50 -4.39
N GLY A 111 17.67 -11.77 -5.45
CA GLY A 111 18.58 -12.17 -6.53
C GLY A 111 20.04 -12.27 -6.08
N ARG A 112 20.52 -11.30 -5.27
CA ARG A 112 21.88 -11.34 -4.70
C ARG A 112 22.11 -12.60 -3.87
N ARG A 113 21.07 -13.04 -3.16
CA ARG A 113 21.18 -14.16 -2.23
C ARG A 113 20.84 -15.51 -2.86
N PHE A 114 19.73 -15.59 -3.59
CA PHE A 114 19.18 -16.86 -4.09
C PHE A 114 19.23 -17.03 -5.60
N GLY A 115 19.83 -16.08 -6.30
CA GLY A 115 20.10 -16.15 -7.73
C GLY A 115 18.99 -15.60 -8.63
N LYS A 116 19.29 -15.55 -9.94
CA LYS A 116 18.45 -14.90 -10.97
C LYS A 116 17.03 -15.44 -11.07
N PHE A 117 16.85 -16.75 -10.93
CA PHE A 117 15.51 -17.36 -10.98
C PHE A 117 14.61 -16.78 -9.89
N SER A 118 15.09 -16.77 -8.65
CA SER A 118 14.36 -16.22 -7.50
C SER A 118 14.06 -14.74 -7.68
N SER A 119 15.02 -13.96 -8.22
CA SER A 119 14.83 -12.54 -8.54
C SER A 119 13.72 -12.33 -9.56
N ASN A 120 13.81 -12.98 -10.72
CA ASN A 120 12.84 -12.81 -11.81
C ASN A 120 11.44 -13.27 -11.39
N PHE A 121 11.34 -14.40 -10.69
CA PHE A 121 10.06 -14.92 -10.23
C PHE A 121 9.42 -13.99 -9.20
N THR A 122 10.20 -13.49 -8.23
CA THR A 122 9.74 -12.47 -7.27
C THR A 122 9.29 -11.19 -7.98
N ALA A 123 10.03 -10.72 -8.99
CA ALA A 123 9.68 -9.53 -9.76
C ALA A 123 8.34 -9.71 -10.50
N ILE A 124 8.13 -10.85 -11.15
CA ILE A 124 6.87 -11.17 -11.86
C ILE A 124 5.69 -11.17 -10.89
N LEU A 125 5.81 -11.86 -9.74
CA LEU A 125 4.74 -11.91 -8.73
C LEU A 125 4.41 -10.52 -8.19
N SER A 126 5.45 -9.71 -7.91
CA SER A 126 5.28 -8.35 -7.42
C SER A 126 4.64 -7.43 -8.45
N VAL A 127 5.07 -7.48 -9.70
CA VAL A 127 4.48 -6.68 -10.80
C VAL A 127 3.01 -7.05 -11.01
N LEU A 128 2.67 -8.33 -11.03
CA LEU A 128 1.29 -8.81 -11.16
C LEU A 128 0.41 -8.28 -10.01
N SER A 129 0.92 -8.34 -8.78
CA SER A 129 0.25 -7.78 -7.61
C SER A 129 0.00 -6.29 -7.77
N LEU A 130 1.02 -5.53 -8.17
CA LEU A 130 0.92 -4.07 -8.28
C LEU A 130 -0.05 -3.63 -9.38
N PHE A 131 -0.23 -4.40 -10.45
CA PHE A 131 -1.31 -4.18 -11.43
C PHE A 131 -2.69 -4.24 -10.76
N CYS A 132 -2.95 -5.29 -9.98
CA CYS A 132 -4.23 -5.44 -9.29
C CYS A 132 -4.46 -4.32 -8.26
N LEU A 133 -3.42 -3.96 -7.49
CA LEU A 133 -3.52 -2.87 -6.51
C LEU A 133 -3.77 -1.51 -7.17
N THR A 134 -3.05 -1.17 -8.23
CA THR A 134 -3.25 0.06 -8.98
C THR A 134 -4.66 0.13 -9.57
N SER A 135 -5.14 -0.98 -10.15
CA SER A 135 -6.49 -1.08 -10.70
C SER A 135 -7.56 -0.86 -9.63
N SER A 136 -7.36 -1.40 -8.43
CA SER A 136 -8.28 -1.21 -7.31
C SER A 136 -8.32 0.25 -6.82
N GLN A 137 -7.19 0.96 -6.83
CA GLN A 137 -7.14 2.37 -6.47
C GLN A 137 -7.80 3.27 -7.53
N ILE A 138 -7.62 2.95 -8.83
CA ILE A 138 -8.33 3.63 -9.92
C ILE A 138 -9.84 3.41 -9.78
N ALA A 139 -10.28 2.19 -9.47
CA ALA A 139 -11.68 1.86 -9.25
C ALA A 139 -12.27 2.66 -8.07
N ALA A 140 -11.54 2.76 -6.96
CA ALA A 140 -11.96 3.53 -5.79
C ALA A 140 -12.03 5.04 -6.10
N SER A 141 -11.02 5.61 -6.77
CA SER A 141 -11.00 7.02 -7.16
C SER A 141 -12.14 7.37 -8.12
N GLY A 142 -12.35 6.55 -9.14
CA GLY A 142 -13.45 6.73 -10.10
C GLY A 142 -14.83 6.63 -9.44
N GLY A 143 -14.98 5.73 -8.46
CA GLY A 143 -16.20 5.61 -7.66
C GLY A 143 -16.50 6.88 -6.85
N VAL A 144 -15.49 7.53 -6.27
CA VAL A 144 -15.68 8.81 -5.55
C VAL A 144 -16.07 9.92 -6.52
N ILE A 145 -15.44 10.01 -7.70
CA ILE A 145 -15.78 11.01 -8.71
C ILE A 145 -17.22 10.80 -9.20
N ASN A 146 -17.63 9.57 -9.46
CA ASN A 146 -18.99 9.24 -9.85
C ASN A 146 -20.02 9.58 -8.75
N ALA A 147 -19.66 9.39 -7.47
CA ALA A 147 -20.52 9.78 -6.35
C ALA A 147 -20.71 11.30 -6.24
N LEU A 148 -19.68 12.10 -6.57
CA LEU A 148 -19.75 13.56 -6.61
C LEU A 148 -20.52 14.09 -7.82
N ILE A 149 -20.44 13.40 -8.96
CA ILE A 149 -21.09 13.79 -10.22
C ILE A 149 -21.79 12.56 -10.81
N PRO A 150 -22.97 12.19 -10.29
CA PRO A 150 -23.69 10.99 -10.74
C PRO A 150 -24.14 11.01 -12.21
N SER A 151 -24.15 12.18 -12.85
CA SER A 151 -24.48 12.34 -14.27
C SER A 151 -23.40 11.79 -15.21
N ILE A 152 -22.16 11.60 -14.73
CA ILE A 152 -21.06 11.06 -15.53
C ILE A 152 -21.03 9.53 -15.37
N PRO A 153 -21.02 8.75 -16.46
CA PRO A 153 -20.90 7.29 -16.38
C PRO A 153 -19.63 6.84 -15.62
N LEU A 154 -19.75 5.79 -14.80
CA LEU A 154 -18.63 5.28 -13.99
C LEU A 154 -17.36 5.01 -14.82
N ASN A 155 -17.51 4.42 -16.00
CA ASN A 155 -16.37 4.12 -16.89
C ASN A 155 -15.57 5.38 -17.27
N VAL A 156 -16.25 6.50 -17.49
CA VAL A 156 -15.61 7.80 -17.78
C VAL A 156 -14.86 8.29 -16.55
N CYS A 157 -15.45 8.16 -15.36
CA CYS A 157 -14.81 8.53 -14.10
C CYS A 157 -13.54 7.69 -13.82
N LEU A 158 -13.58 6.38 -14.13
CA LEU A 158 -12.42 5.47 -14.02
C LEU A 158 -11.28 5.90 -14.95
N ILE A 159 -11.60 6.17 -16.22
CA ILE A 159 -10.60 6.63 -17.20
C ILE A 159 -10.01 7.97 -16.77
N PHE A 160 -10.84 8.92 -16.34
CA PHE A 160 -10.39 10.23 -15.88
C PHE A 160 -9.46 10.11 -14.66
N ALA A 161 -9.85 9.32 -13.64
CA ALA A 161 -9.00 9.04 -12.47
C ALA A 161 -7.64 8.45 -12.88
N GLY A 162 -7.66 7.44 -13.75
CA GLY A 162 -6.44 6.81 -14.25
C GLY A 162 -5.54 7.78 -15.01
N VAL A 163 -6.08 8.64 -15.87
CA VAL A 163 -5.30 9.65 -16.60
C VAL A 163 -4.65 10.66 -15.66
N VAL A 164 -5.35 11.13 -14.63
CA VAL A 164 -4.78 12.05 -13.63
C VAL A 164 -3.62 11.38 -12.89
N ILE A 165 -3.79 10.12 -12.48
CA ILE A 165 -2.73 9.32 -11.84
C ILE A 165 -1.51 9.19 -12.76
N ILE A 166 -1.69 8.86 -14.05
CA ILE A 166 -0.61 8.77 -15.03
C ILE A 166 0.19 10.06 -15.10
N LEU A 167 -0.50 11.18 -15.28
CA LEU A 167 0.14 12.49 -15.44
C LEU A 167 1.00 12.84 -14.23
N TYR A 168 0.44 12.65 -13.05
CA TYR A 168 1.11 12.96 -11.80
C TYR A 168 2.32 12.05 -11.55
N THR A 169 2.14 10.72 -11.57
CA THR A 169 3.19 9.73 -11.28
C THR A 169 4.37 9.83 -12.24
N THR A 170 4.08 10.03 -13.54
CA THR A 170 5.12 10.07 -14.57
C THR A 170 6.06 11.28 -14.42
N MET A 171 5.56 12.39 -13.86
CA MET A 171 6.34 13.61 -13.70
C MET A 171 7.33 13.55 -12.54
N GLY A 172 6.88 13.06 -11.37
CA GLY A 172 7.51 13.39 -10.10
C GLY A 172 8.51 12.38 -9.54
N GLY A 173 8.46 11.09 -9.89
CA GLY A 173 9.29 10.04 -9.28
C GLY A 173 9.13 9.93 -7.76
N MET A 174 9.99 9.16 -7.08
CA MET A 174 9.89 8.85 -5.66
C MET A 174 9.99 10.07 -4.73
N ILE A 175 10.67 11.14 -5.14
CA ILE A 175 10.77 12.37 -4.32
C ILE A 175 9.42 13.08 -4.27
N ALA A 176 8.77 13.23 -5.43
CA ALA A 176 7.47 13.89 -5.49
C ALA A 176 6.39 13.04 -4.83
N ASP A 177 6.45 11.72 -5.02
CA ASP A 177 5.56 10.75 -4.37
C ASP A 177 5.59 10.93 -2.84
N GLN A 178 6.76 10.98 -2.20
CA GLN A 178 6.86 11.17 -0.76
C GLN A 178 6.47 12.58 -0.26
N ILE A 179 6.75 13.63 -1.04
CA ILE A 179 6.31 15.00 -0.70
C ILE A 179 4.79 15.08 -0.77
N SER A 180 4.19 14.47 -1.79
CA SER A 180 2.74 14.41 -1.90
C SER A 180 2.10 13.59 -0.80
N ASP A 181 2.68 12.44 -0.44
CA ASP A 181 2.24 11.61 0.67
C ASP A 181 2.15 12.38 1.98
N LEU A 182 3.15 13.23 2.27
CA LEU A 182 3.15 14.08 3.45
C LEU A 182 1.95 15.05 3.45
N LEU A 183 1.72 15.72 2.33
CA LEU A 183 0.60 16.66 2.18
C LEU A 183 -0.75 15.92 2.22
N GLN A 184 -0.85 14.81 1.51
CA GLN A 184 -2.05 13.99 1.41
C GLN A 184 -2.46 13.43 2.77
N PHE A 185 -1.53 12.81 3.49
CA PHE A 185 -1.80 12.30 4.82
C PHE A 185 -2.23 13.40 5.79
N GLY A 186 -1.59 14.59 5.71
CA GLY A 186 -2.02 15.76 6.47
C GLY A 186 -3.46 16.18 6.18
N ILE A 187 -3.87 16.23 4.91
CA ILE A 187 -5.23 16.57 4.49
C ILE A 187 -6.23 15.50 4.98
N ILE A 188 -5.89 14.20 4.85
CA ILE A 188 -6.73 13.10 5.34
C ILE A 188 -6.94 13.22 6.85
N LEU A 189 -5.86 13.39 7.61
CA LEU A 189 -5.90 13.46 9.07
C LEU A 189 -6.74 14.65 9.55
N VAL A 190 -6.46 15.85 9.02
CA VAL A 190 -7.17 17.08 9.38
C VAL A 190 -8.63 17.03 8.95
N GLY A 191 -8.91 16.58 7.72
CA GLY A 191 -10.27 16.47 7.20
C GLY A 191 -11.15 15.55 8.06
N LEU A 192 -10.65 14.37 8.39
CA LEU A 192 -11.38 13.42 9.22
C LEU A 192 -11.49 13.88 10.69
N ALA A 193 -10.43 14.50 11.24
CA ALA A 193 -10.46 15.04 12.61
C ALA A 193 -11.49 16.17 12.78
N ILE A 194 -11.72 16.98 11.75
CA ILE A 194 -12.75 18.03 11.76
C ILE A 194 -14.15 17.45 11.53
N ALA A 195 -14.30 16.56 10.57
CA ALA A 195 -15.61 16.02 10.20
C ALA A 195 -16.23 15.11 11.26
N THR A 196 -15.39 14.30 11.92
CA THR A 196 -15.87 13.31 12.88
C THR A 196 -16.67 13.95 14.03
N PRO A 197 -16.16 14.95 14.78
CA PRO A 197 -16.94 15.59 15.83
C PRO A 197 -18.21 16.28 15.34
N ILE A 198 -18.19 16.85 14.14
CA ILE A 198 -19.39 17.49 13.55
C ILE A 198 -20.49 16.44 13.34
N VAL A 199 -20.16 15.32 12.68
CA VAL A 199 -21.15 14.24 12.43
C VAL A 199 -21.60 13.60 13.73
N LEU A 200 -20.69 13.35 14.69
CA LEU A 200 -21.04 12.79 16.00
C LEU A 200 -22.00 13.68 16.77
N ASN A 201 -21.81 15.00 16.77
CA ASN A 201 -22.71 15.94 17.42
C ASN A 201 -24.11 15.90 16.79
N HIS A 202 -24.23 15.85 15.47
CA HIS A 202 -25.51 15.73 14.79
C HIS A 202 -26.21 14.38 15.05
N ALA A 203 -25.43 13.31 15.29
CA ALA A 203 -25.97 12.02 15.71
C ALA A 203 -26.39 11.97 17.20
N GLY A 204 -26.30 13.08 17.94
CA GLY A 204 -26.64 13.16 19.37
C GLY A 204 -25.53 12.72 20.32
N GLY A 205 -24.28 12.68 19.82
CA GLY A 205 -23.10 12.26 20.60
C GLY A 205 -22.99 10.74 20.76
N TRP A 206 -21.95 10.32 21.47
CA TRP A 206 -21.65 8.89 21.67
C TRP A 206 -22.81 8.14 22.37
N ASN A 207 -23.47 8.76 23.33
CA ASN A 207 -24.56 8.12 24.07
C ASN A 207 -25.75 7.78 23.14
N ALA A 208 -26.13 8.67 22.24
CA ALA A 208 -27.20 8.42 21.28
C ALA A 208 -26.79 7.36 20.25
N ILE A 209 -25.54 7.42 19.75
CA ILE A 209 -25.00 6.44 18.82
C ILE A 209 -24.99 5.05 19.45
N SER A 210 -24.44 4.92 20.67
CA SER A 210 -24.36 3.63 21.36
C SER A 210 -25.73 3.04 21.68
N ALA A 211 -26.73 3.88 21.97
CA ALA A 211 -28.11 3.44 22.20
C ALA A 211 -28.80 2.96 20.90
N ALA A 212 -28.44 3.51 19.75
CA ALA A 212 -29.00 3.13 18.45
C ALA A 212 -28.34 1.86 17.87
N LEU A 213 -27.19 1.46 18.39
CA LEU A 213 -26.45 0.28 17.92
C LEU A 213 -26.91 -1.00 18.64
N PRO A 214 -27.09 -2.13 17.92
CA PRO A 214 -27.21 -3.43 18.55
C PRO A 214 -26.01 -3.73 19.45
N GLY A 215 -26.23 -4.40 20.60
CA GLY A 215 -25.15 -4.69 21.56
C GLY A 215 -23.94 -5.42 20.96
N GLU A 216 -24.17 -6.28 19.97
CA GLU A 216 -23.11 -6.97 19.23
C GLU A 216 -22.17 -6.00 18.51
N LYS A 217 -22.69 -4.92 17.95
CA LYS A 217 -21.87 -3.89 17.24
C LYS A 217 -21.01 -3.05 18.19
N LEU A 218 -21.27 -3.06 19.48
CA LEU A 218 -20.44 -2.41 20.49
C LEU A 218 -19.31 -3.31 20.99
N ASN A 219 -19.31 -4.60 20.61
CA ASN A 219 -18.26 -5.53 20.98
C ASN A 219 -17.00 -5.30 20.13
N LEU A 220 -15.89 -4.92 20.78
CA LEU A 220 -14.61 -4.69 20.13
C LEU A 220 -14.03 -5.96 19.46
N THR A 221 -14.46 -7.14 19.90
CA THR A 221 -14.02 -8.43 19.37
C THR A 221 -15.09 -9.14 18.54
N GLN A 222 -16.06 -8.42 18.02
CA GLN A 222 -17.17 -8.95 17.20
C GLN A 222 -16.68 -9.83 16.03
N ILE A 223 -15.60 -9.43 15.35
CA ILE A 223 -15.01 -10.20 14.25
C ILE A 223 -14.23 -11.46 14.71
N GLY A 224 -14.12 -11.68 16.01
CA GLY A 224 -13.39 -12.81 16.61
C GLY A 224 -11.87 -12.65 16.65
N TRP A 225 -11.26 -13.19 17.70
CA TRP A 225 -9.81 -13.12 17.91
C TRP A 225 -9.00 -13.75 16.77
N ALA A 226 -9.50 -14.84 16.17
CA ALA A 226 -8.84 -15.48 15.03
C ALA A 226 -8.70 -14.53 13.85
N SER A 227 -9.74 -13.75 13.55
CA SER A 227 -9.70 -12.74 12.47
C SER A 227 -8.75 -11.60 12.84
N ILE A 228 -8.77 -11.11 14.07
CA ILE A 228 -7.87 -10.02 14.52
C ILE A 228 -6.42 -10.43 14.38
N ILE A 229 -6.05 -11.60 14.92
CA ILE A 229 -4.68 -12.13 14.80
C ILE A 229 -4.32 -12.40 13.34
N GLY A 230 -5.27 -12.95 12.57
CA GLY A 230 -5.11 -13.17 11.14
C GLY A 230 -4.82 -11.89 10.36
N TYR A 231 -5.50 -10.77 10.66
CA TYR A 231 -5.22 -9.46 10.05
C TYR A 231 -3.84 -8.93 10.45
N ILE A 232 -3.44 -9.02 11.73
CA ILE A 232 -2.10 -8.57 12.18
C ILE A 232 -1.01 -9.31 11.41
N PHE A 233 -1.12 -10.64 11.33
CA PHE A 233 -0.13 -11.47 10.63
C PHE A 233 -0.15 -11.21 9.12
N ASN A 234 -1.35 -11.09 8.53
CA ASN A 234 -1.52 -10.76 7.12
C ASN A 234 -0.85 -9.43 6.75
N TYR A 235 -1.09 -8.37 7.53
CA TYR A 235 -0.45 -7.08 7.29
C TYR A 235 1.06 -7.13 7.47
N PHE A 236 1.55 -7.82 8.50
CA PHE A 236 3.00 -8.00 8.70
C PHE A 236 3.66 -8.66 7.49
N CYS A 237 3.11 -9.78 7.02
CA CYS A 237 3.64 -10.48 5.84
C CYS A 237 3.60 -9.60 4.59
N THR A 238 2.47 -8.93 4.37
CA THR A 238 2.23 -8.07 3.22
C THR A 238 3.16 -6.85 3.20
N PHE A 239 3.41 -6.22 4.35
CA PHE A 239 4.27 -5.06 4.44
C PHE A 239 5.75 -5.42 4.32
N LEU A 240 6.16 -6.56 4.88
CA LEU A 240 7.54 -7.02 4.78
C LEU A 240 7.92 -7.36 3.34
N ALA A 241 7.01 -7.97 2.57
CA ALA A 241 7.24 -8.33 1.17
C ALA A 241 6.57 -7.39 0.17
N GLY A 242 6.07 -6.23 0.62
CA GLY A 242 5.43 -5.21 -0.20
C GLY A 242 6.44 -4.24 -0.83
N PRO A 243 6.58 -4.21 -2.16
CA PRO A 243 7.54 -3.33 -2.81
C PRO A 243 7.35 -1.85 -2.47
N GLU A 244 6.11 -1.39 -2.39
CA GLU A 244 5.76 -0.01 -2.06
C GLU A 244 6.12 0.36 -0.61
N MET A 245 6.09 -0.59 0.32
CA MET A 245 6.50 -0.38 1.70
C MET A 245 8.01 -0.40 1.83
N VAL A 246 8.65 -1.38 1.20
CA VAL A 246 10.10 -1.57 1.22
C VAL A 246 10.79 -0.37 0.57
N SER A 247 10.28 0.14 -0.55
CA SER A 247 10.84 1.31 -1.22
C SER A 247 10.94 2.55 -0.31
N ARG A 248 9.97 2.75 0.62
CA ARG A 248 10.04 3.85 1.59
C ARG A 248 11.19 3.69 2.58
N PHE A 249 11.42 2.48 3.07
CA PHE A 249 12.59 2.22 3.94
C PHE A 249 13.91 2.43 3.20
N GLU A 250 13.97 2.09 1.91
CA GLU A 250 15.15 2.33 1.06
C GLU A 250 15.45 3.81 0.83
N THR A 251 14.43 4.69 0.89
CA THR A 251 14.63 6.15 0.75
C THR A 251 15.14 6.82 2.01
N ALA A 252 15.05 6.18 3.18
CA ALA A 252 15.48 6.74 4.46
C ALA A 252 16.97 7.11 4.43
N LYS A 253 17.33 8.23 5.07
CA LYS A 253 18.73 8.69 5.12
C LYS A 253 19.67 7.70 5.82
N ASP A 254 19.18 6.99 6.83
CA ASP A 254 19.92 6.02 7.62
C ASP A 254 19.00 4.93 8.22
N GLU A 255 19.60 3.89 8.78
CA GLU A 255 18.94 2.73 9.39
C GLU A 255 18.06 3.12 10.60
N ARG A 256 18.51 4.10 11.40
CA ARG A 256 17.77 4.60 12.57
C ARG A 256 16.52 5.34 12.15
N THR A 257 16.61 6.13 11.08
CA THR A 257 15.46 6.82 10.48
C THR A 257 14.43 5.81 9.97
N ALA A 258 14.85 4.77 9.26
CA ALA A 258 13.95 3.72 8.77
C ALA A 258 13.20 3.02 9.93
N ARG A 259 13.92 2.64 11.01
CA ARG A 259 13.31 2.04 12.21
C ARG A 259 12.31 2.96 12.88
N ASN A 260 12.70 4.19 13.17
CA ASN A 260 11.85 5.14 13.90
C ASN A 260 10.64 5.56 13.05
N ALA A 261 10.78 5.61 11.72
CA ALA A 261 9.67 5.90 10.81
C ALA A 261 8.60 4.79 10.85
N SER A 262 8.99 3.52 10.98
CA SER A 262 8.05 2.41 11.19
C SER A 262 7.24 2.60 12.48
N PHE A 263 7.88 2.93 13.60
CA PHE A 263 7.18 3.20 14.87
C PHE A 263 6.26 4.42 14.78
N LEU A 264 6.72 5.52 14.18
CA LEU A 264 5.89 6.71 14.03
C LEU A 264 4.69 6.43 13.13
N SER A 265 4.88 5.69 12.03
CA SER A 265 3.78 5.25 11.15
C SER A 265 2.77 4.38 11.90
N ALA A 266 3.22 3.48 12.80
CA ALA A 266 2.30 2.71 13.65
C ALA A 266 1.38 3.63 14.46
N ILE A 267 1.91 4.66 15.11
CA ILE A 267 1.13 5.61 15.90
C ILE A 267 0.14 6.38 15.02
N LEU A 268 0.60 6.88 13.87
CA LEU A 268 -0.23 7.63 12.94
C LEU A 268 -1.39 6.79 12.40
N MET A 269 -1.14 5.53 12.03
CA MET A 269 -2.18 4.61 11.55
C MET A 269 -3.16 4.23 12.66
N ALA A 270 -2.69 4.02 13.91
CA ALA A 270 -3.58 3.75 15.04
C ALA A 270 -4.55 4.92 15.26
N ALA A 271 -4.07 6.16 15.25
CA ALA A 271 -4.92 7.33 15.36
C ALA A 271 -5.94 7.42 14.22
N MET A 272 -5.51 7.13 12.98
CA MET A 272 -6.39 7.15 11.82
C MET A 272 -7.50 6.09 11.84
N SER A 273 -7.30 4.95 12.49
CA SER A 273 -8.30 3.87 12.56
C SER A 273 -9.61 4.29 13.24
N ILE A 274 -9.56 5.29 14.10
CA ILE A 274 -10.69 5.74 14.94
C ILE A 274 -11.72 6.53 14.10
N PHE A 275 -11.27 7.47 13.26
CA PHE A 275 -12.16 8.40 12.58
C PHE A 275 -13.15 7.74 11.60
N PRO A 276 -12.72 6.91 10.64
CA PRO A 276 -13.66 6.24 9.74
C PRO A 276 -14.57 5.26 10.47
N THR A 277 -14.08 4.61 11.53
CA THR A 277 -14.90 3.72 12.38
C THR A 277 -16.05 4.51 13.02
N LEU A 278 -15.76 5.63 13.67
CA LEU A 278 -16.78 6.48 14.32
C LEU A 278 -17.77 7.05 13.29
N LEU A 279 -17.31 7.48 12.12
CA LEU A 279 -18.18 7.95 11.05
C LEU A 279 -19.12 6.85 10.53
N GLY A 280 -18.64 5.62 10.40
CA GLY A 280 -19.46 4.47 10.03
C GLY A 280 -20.52 4.12 11.07
N LEU A 281 -20.19 4.20 12.37
CA LEU A 281 -21.14 3.99 13.47
C LEU A 281 -22.19 5.11 13.54
N ALA A 282 -21.77 6.36 13.37
CA ALA A 282 -22.69 7.50 13.29
C ALA A 282 -23.64 7.36 12.11
N ALA A 283 -23.12 6.93 10.94
CA ALA A 283 -23.95 6.64 9.78
C ALA A 283 -25.02 5.57 10.08
N PHE A 284 -24.65 4.52 10.81
CA PHE A 284 -25.63 3.50 11.21
C PHE A 284 -26.71 4.07 12.13
N ALA A 285 -26.35 4.91 13.08
CA ALA A 285 -27.32 5.56 13.98
C ALA A 285 -28.27 6.51 13.23
N LEU A 286 -27.80 7.13 12.14
CA LEU A 286 -28.57 8.07 11.32
C LEU A 286 -29.24 7.42 10.08
N ARG A 287 -29.18 6.10 9.92
CA ARG A 287 -29.65 5.38 8.72
C ARG A 287 -31.10 5.63 8.36
N ASP A 288 -31.96 5.78 9.37
CA ASP A 288 -33.40 5.98 9.18
C ASP A 288 -33.73 7.42 8.77
N GLN A 289 -32.78 8.35 8.94
CA GLN A 289 -32.94 9.77 8.58
C GLN A 289 -32.38 10.06 7.17
N LEU A 290 -31.54 9.17 6.63
CA LEU A 290 -30.86 9.37 5.33
C LEU A 290 -31.17 8.22 4.36
N PRO A 291 -32.08 8.41 3.39
CA PRO A 291 -32.51 7.35 2.46
C PRO A 291 -31.37 6.68 1.70
N GLY A 292 -30.28 7.41 1.42
CA GLY A 292 -29.10 6.87 0.72
C GLY A 292 -28.31 5.84 1.53
N LEU A 293 -28.51 5.73 2.85
CA LEU A 293 -27.84 4.76 3.73
C LEU A 293 -28.54 3.40 3.79
N ALA A 294 -29.78 3.29 3.32
CA ALA A 294 -30.59 2.07 3.42
C ALA A 294 -30.03 0.90 2.60
N VAL A 295 -29.13 1.14 1.64
CA VAL A 295 -28.59 0.12 0.72
C VAL A 295 -27.13 -0.22 1.08
N GLY A 296 -26.93 -0.98 2.15
CA GLY A 296 -25.66 -1.67 2.43
C GLY A 296 -24.46 -0.83 2.85
N GLY A 297 -24.64 0.44 3.22
CA GLY A 297 -23.58 1.30 3.77
C GLY A 297 -22.45 1.66 2.80
N SER A 298 -22.59 1.34 1.51
CA SER A 298 -21.69 1.86 0.47
C SER A 298 -21.66 3.37 0.55
N ASN A 299 -20.47 3.96 0.63
CA ASN A 299 -20.30 5.42 0.79
C ASN A 299 -20.89 6.01 2.08
N ALA A 300 -21.15 5.23 3.13
CA ALA A 300 -21.72 5.70 4.40
C ALA A 300 -21.03 6.98 4.91
N MET A 301 -19.70 7.00 4.90
CA MET A 301 -18.90 8.14 5.33
C MET A 301 -19.19 9.39 4.47
N MET A 302 -19.29 9.24 3.14
CA MET A 302 -19.55 10.34 2.22
C MET A 302 -20.97 10.89 2.39
N ILE A 303 -21.95 10.03 2.60
CA ILE A 303 -23.36 10.42 2.75
C ILE A 303 -23.54 11.22 4.03
N VAL A 304 -23.03 10.76 5.19
CA VAL A 304 -23.22 11.49 6.46
C VAL A 304 -22.43 12.81 6.48
N THR A 305 -21.22 12.82 5.93
CA THR A 305 -20.42 14.05 5.87
C THR A 305 -21.00 15.03 4.87
N GLY A 306 -21.48 14.56 3.73
CA GLY A 306 -22.13 15.41 2.71
C GLY A 306 -23.43 16.04 3.19
N HIS A 307 -24.14 15.40 4.13
CA HIS A 307 -25.41 15.91 4.64
C HIS A 307 -25.23 16.83 5.87
N TYR A 308 -24.35 16.48 6.80
CA TYR A 308 -24.23 17.18 8.09
C TYR A 308 -23.02 18.11 8.19
N ALA A 309 -22.00 17.91 7.39
CA ALA A 309 -20.82 18.77 7.44
C ALA A 309 -20.96 19.97 6.48
N PRO A 310 -20.34 21.12 6.82
CA PRO A 310 -20.26 22.25 5.91
C PRO A 310 -19.60 21.84 4.58
N GLY A 311 -20.00 22.47 3.45
CA GLY A 311 -19.50 22.12 2.13
C GLY A 311 -17.96 22.11 1.98
N VAL A 312 -17.26 22.98 2.75
CA VAL A 312 -15.79 22.98 2.83
C VAL A 312 -15.27 21.68 3.42
N VAL A 313 -15.88 21.21 4.51
CA VAL A 313 -15.48 19.96 5.20
C VAL A 313 -15.77 18.75 4.32
N THR A 314 -16.93 18.73 3.67
CA THR A 314 -17.27 17.69 2.68
C THR A 314 -16.27 17.67 1.52
N GLY A 315 -15.88 18.83 1.02
CA GLY A 315 -14.86 18.97 -0.01
C GLY A 315 -13.48 18.45 0.45
N LEU A 316 -13.07 18.78 1.67
CA LEU A 316 -11.82 18.27 2.27
C LEU A 316 -11.83 16.75 2.42
N ILE A 317 -12.97 16.15 2.84
CA ILE A 317 -13.06 14.68 2.95
C ILE A 317 -13.04 14.03 1.56
N SER A 318 -13.76 14.58 0.59
CA SER A 318 -13.73 14.06 -0.78
C SER A 318 -12.31 14.13 -1.36
N ALA A 319 -11.62 15.27 -1.17
CA ALA A 319 -10.22 15.40 -1.53
C ALA A 319 -9.33 14.40 -0.77
N ALA A 320 -9.55 14.22 0.54
CA ALA A 320 -8.80 13.27 1.37
C ALA A 320 -8.92 11.82 0.87
N ILE A 321 -10.11 11.39 0.45
CA ILE A 321 -10.30 10.03 -0.09
C ILE A 321 -9.59 9.86 -1.44
N ILE A 322 -9.72 10.86 -2.32
CA ILE A 322 -8.99 10.85 -3.60
C ILE A 322 -7.49 10.87 -3.35
N CYS A 323 -7.01 11.66 -2.38
CA CYS A 323 -5.62 11.65 -1.93
C CYS A 323 -5.15 10.25 -1.56
N ALA A 324 -5.90 9.59 -0.69
CA ALA A 324 -5.56 8.26 -0.17
C ALA A 324 -5.43 7.21 -1.28
N THR A 325 -6.31 7.28 -2.28
CA THR A 325 -6.28 6.36 -3.42
C THR A 325 -5.17 6.69 -4.41
N MET A 326 -4.92 7.97 -4.66
CA MET A 326 -3.86 8.42 -5.58
C MET A 326 -2.46 8.09 -5.03
N SER A 327 -2.19 8.39 -3.76
CA SER A 327 -0.92 8.07 -3.10
C SER A 327 -0.54 6.60 -3.26
N SER A 328 -1.49 5.70 -2.99
CA SER A 328 -1.26 4.27 -3.14
C SER A 328 -1.03 3.87 -4.61
N ALA A 329 -1.76 4.47 -5.56
CA ALA A 329 -1.61 4.18 -6.98
C ALA A 329 -0.25 4.64 -7.53
N ASP A 330 0.19 5.84 -7.17
CA ASP A 330 1.49 6.40 -7.56
C ASP A 330 2.63 5.50 -7.15
N SER A 331 2.62 5.13 -5.88
CA SER A 331 3.62 4.27 -5.27
C SER A 331 3.70 2.90 -5.95
N ASN A 332 2.54 2.32 -6.25
CA ASN A 332 2.45 1.05 -6.95
C ASN A 332 3.03 1.15 -8.37
N LEU A 333 2.70 2.21 -9.11
CA LEU A 333 3.22 2.43 -10.46
C LEU A 333 4.73 2.67 -10.47
N LEU A 334 5.25 3.47 -9.54
CA LEU A 334 6.69 3.73 -9.42
C LEU A 334 7.46 2.45 -9.07
N CYS A 335 6.98 1.66 -8.11
CA CYS A 335 7.61 0.40 -7.74
C CYS A 335 7.57 -0.60 -8.89
N MET A 336 6.41 -0.71 -9.58
CA MET A 336 6.23 -1.62 -10.71
C MET A 336 7.19 -1.28 -11.86
N SER A 337 7.23 -0.03 -12.30
CA SER A 337 8.11 0.41 -13.38
C SER A 337 9.59 0.29 -13.00
N THR A 338 9.94 0.58 -11.73
CA THR A 338 11.29 0.38 -11.22
C THR A 338 11.71 -1.09 -11.30
N MET A 339 10.85 -2.02 -10.86
CA MET A 339 11.13 -3.45 -10.95
C MET A 339 11.20 -3.96 -12.39
N ILE A 340 10.33 -3.48 -13.28
CA ILE A 340 10.38 -3.86 -14.70
C ILE A 340 11.71 -3.45 -15.32
N ILE A 341 12.16 -2.22 -15.06
CA ILE A 341 13.41 -1.70 -15.66
C ILE A 341 14.64 -2.23 -14.93
N ASN A 342 14.66 -2.22 -13.60
CA ASN A 342 15.84 -2.62 -12.83
C ASN A 342 16.04 -4.14 -12.78
N ASP A 343 14.97 -4.92 -12.66
CA ASP A 343 15.09 -6.35 -12.41
C ASP A 343 14.75 -7.19 -13.66
N LEU A 344 13.60 -6.98 -14.29
CA LEU A 344 13.18 -7.81 -15.42
C LEU A 344 13.98 -7.51 -16.69
N TYR A 345 14.19 -6.23 -17.03
CA TYR A 345 14.97 -5.88 -18.22
C TYR A 345 16.41 -6.39 -18.09
N THR A 346 17.08 -6.18 -16.95
CA THR A 346 18.45 -6.67 -16.73
C THR A 346 18.50 -8.18 -16.53
N GLY A 347 17.52 -8.76 -15.86
CA GLY A 347 17.40 -10.20 -15.58
C GLY A 347 17.13 -11.05 -16.82
N LEU A 348 16.31 -10.56 -17.75
CA LEU A 348 15.93 -11.25 -18.99
C LEU A 348 16.96 -11.08 -20.14
N GLY A 349 18.10 -10.46 -19.90
CA GLY A 349 19.19 -10.40 -20.86
C GLY A 349 19.39 -9.06 -21.56
N GLY A 350 18.91 -7.99 -20.98
CA GLY A 350 19.25 -6.61 -21.40
C GLY A 350 20.76 -6.41 -21.33
N LYS A 351 21.43 -6.53 -22.48
CA LYS A 351 22.90 -6.50 -22.59
C LYS A 351 23.53 -5.11 -22.41
N LYS A 352 22.75 -4.04 -22.39
CA LYS A 352 23.25 -2.66 -22.29
C LYS A 352 22.84 -2.03 -20.97
N LYS A 353 23.84 -1.57 -20.19
CA LYS A 353 23.56 -0.64 -19.07
C LYS A 353 22.94 0.63 -19.66
N LEU A 354 21.73 0.94 -19.25
CA LEU A 354 21.05 2.18 -19.61
C LEU A 354 21.75 3.36 -18.93
N THR A 355 21.86 4.48 -19.65
CA THR A 355 22.27 5.76 -19.05
C THR A 355 21.14 6.27 -18.13
N ASP A 356 21.46 7.18 -17.19
CA ASP A 356 20.46 7.75 -16.28
C ASP A 356 19.27 8.35 -17.03
N LYS A 357 19.51 9.09 -18.10
CA LYS A 357 18.44 9.67 -18.95
C LYS A 357 17.58 8.59 -19.61
N GLN A 358 18.19 7.52 -20.10
CA GLN A 358 17.47 6.39 -20.69
C GLN A 358 16.66 5.64 -19.61
N THR A 359 17.23 5.42 -18.44
CA THR A 359 16.55 4.77 -17.31
C THR A 359 15.32 5.55 -16.92
N ILE A 360 15.42 6.87 -16.71
CA ILE A 360 14.28 7.73 -16.38
C ILE A 360 13.22 7.69 -17.49
N PHE A 361 13.63 7.80 -18.75
CA PHE A 361 12.70 7.75 -19.88
C PHE A 361 11.96 6.40 -19.95
N CYS A 362 12.68 5.28 -19.86
CA CYS A 362 12.09 3.95 -19.88
C CYS A 362 11.16 3.71 -18.70
N THR A 363 11.53 4.17 -17.49
CA THR A 363 10.68 4.05 -16.30
C THR A 363 9.40 4.86 -16.46
N ARG A 364 9.47 6.08 -17.02
CA ARG A 364 8.29 6.90 -17.33
C ARG A 364 7.38 6.24 -18.37
N ALA A 365 7.96 5.70 -19.44
CA ALA A 365 7.20 4.96 -20.45
C ALA A 365 6.51 3.71 -19.85
N CYS A 366 7.23 2.96 -19.01
CA CYS A 366 6.67 1.84 -18.26
C CYS A 366 5.51 2.27 -17.34
N ASN A 367 5.63 3.42 -16.65
CA ASN A 367 4.54 3.94 -15.82
C ASN A 367 3.28 4.16 -16.64
N VAL A 368 3.39 4.81 -17.81
CA VAL A 368 2.25 5.08 -18.69
C VAL A 368 1.61 3.77 -19.17
N LEU A 369 2.42 2.85 -19.70
CA LEU A 369 1.91 1.55 -20.18
C LEU A 369 1.25 0.74 -19.06
N SER A 370 1.87 0.67 -17.90
CA SER A 370 1.34 -0.04 -16.75
C SER A 370 0.03 0.56 -16.25
N ALA A 371 -0.08 1.88 -16.23
CA ALA A 371 -1.31 2.54 -15.83
C ALA A 371 -2.44 2.34 -16.84
N VAL A 372 -2.14 2.31 -18.14
CA VAL A 372 -3.15 1.95 -19.17
C VAL A 372 -3.68 0.54 -18.93
N VAL A 373 -2.81 -0.43 -18.66
CA VAL A 373 -3.24 -1.81 -18.33
C VAL A 373 -4.08 -1.81 -17.05
N ALA A 374 -3.70 -1.05 -16.01
CA ALA A 374 -4.46 -0.96 -14.78
C ALA A 374 -5.85 -0.32 -14.99
N ILE A 375 -5.99 0.68 -15.87
CA ILE A 375 -7.29 1.26 -16.27
C ILE A 375 -8.14 0.17 -16.94
N LEU A 376 -7.60 -0.59 -17.89
CA LEU A 376 -8.34 -1.65 -18.57
C LEU A 376 -8.83 -2.73 -17.59
N ILE A 377 -8.01 -3.11 -16.61
CA ILE A 377 -8.43 -4.05 -15.55
C ILE A 377 -9.54 -3.43 -14.68
N SER A 378 -9.45 -2.13 -14.34
CA SER A 378 -10.48 -1.46 -13.53
C SER A 378 -11.84 -1.40 -14.23
N LEU A 379 -11.86 -1.29 -15.57
CA LEU A 379 -13.08 -1.31 -16.39
C LEU A 379 -13.79 -2.68 -16.42
N ALA A 380 -13.09 -3.76 -16.03
CA ALA A 380 -13.70 -5.10 -15.92
C ALA A 380 -14.63 -5.24 -14.70
N ASN A 381 -14.80 -4.18 -13.88
CA ASN A 381 -15.70 -4.15 -12.71
C ASN A 381 -15.46 -5.28 -11.69
N VAL A 382 -14.21 -5.71 -11.53
CA VAL A 382 -13.84 -6.69 -10.50
C VAL A 382 -13.90 -6.02 -9.12
N SER A 383 -14.35 -6.77 -8.12
CA SER A 383 -14.42 -6.26 -6.74
C SER A 383 -13.06 -5.76 -6.26
N ILE A 384 -13.02 -4.52 -5.73
CA ILE A 384 -11.82 -3.90 -5.15
C ILE A 384 -11.20 -4.79 -4.07
N VAL A 385 -12.06 -5.38 -3.21
CA VAL A 385 -11.60 -6.26 -2.12
C VAL A 385 -10.97 -7.53 -2.69
N ALA A 386 -11.56 -8.13 -3.72
CA ALA A 386 -11.01 -9.33 -4.36
C ALA A 386 -9.66 -9.05 -5.01
N MET A 387 -9.53 -7.93 -5.73
CA MET A 387 -8.26 -7.50 -6.33
C MET A 387 -7.18 -7.30 -5.27
N ASN A 388 -7.49 -6.62 -4.18
CA ASN A 388 -6.53 -6.36 -3.09
C ASN A 388 -6.12 -7.67 -2.38
N THR A 389 -7.08 -8.55 -2.07
CA THR A 389 -6.79 -9.83 -1.40
C THR A 389 -5.88 -10.72 -2.26
N PHE A 390 -6.16 -10.82 -3.55
CA PHE A 390 -5.30 -11.55 -4.48
C PHE A 390 -3.92 -10.92 -4.60
N ALA A 391 -3.86 -9.60 -4.74
CA ALA A 391 -2.62 -8.86 -4.88
C ALA A 391 -1.70 -9.03 -3.67
N PHE A 392 -2.23 -8.87 -2.47
CA PHE A 392 -1.47 -9.05 -1.23
C PHE A 392 -0.93 -10.47 -1.10
N GLY A 393 -1.72 -11.48 -1.49
CA GLY A 393 -1.32 -12.87 -1.42
C GLY A 393 -0.23 -13.23 -2.40
N ILE A 394 -0.40 -12.90 -3.67
CA ILE A 394 0.51 -13.35 -4.73
C ILE A 394 1.93 -12.80 -4.56
N ARG A 395 2.09 -11.56 -4.06
CA ARG A 395 3.39 -10.93 -3.89
C ARG A 395 4.12 -11.31 -2.62
N CYS A 396 3.39 -11.75 -1.56
CA CYS A 396 4.04 -12.04 -0.29
C CYS A 396 4.15 -13.54 0.00
N ALA A 397 3.18 -14.35 -0.35
CA ALA A 397 3.12 -15.74 0.05
C ALA A 397 4.37 -16.55 -0.36
N GLY A 398 4.88 -16.36 -1.55
CA GLY A 398 6.15 -16.98 -1.98
C GLY A 398 7.39 -16.23 -1.46
N PRO A 399 7.58 -14.96 -1.81
CA PRO A 399 8.79 -14.21 -1.46
C PRO A 399 8.98 -13.95 0.04
N PHE A 400 7.97 -14.11 0.88
CA PHE A 400 8.01 -13.78 2.31
C PHE A 400 9.23 -14.37 3.04
N ALA A 401 9.43 -15.67 2.95
CA ALA A 401 10.55 -16.32 3.63
C ALA A 401 11.88 -16.01 2.95
N ALA A 402 11.94 -16.05 1.63
CA ALA A 402 13.18 -15.75 0.90
C ALA A 402 13.66 -14.32 1.16
N TYR A 403 12.76 -13.34 1.19
CA TYR A 403 13.12 -11.96 1.48
C TYR A 403 13.31 -11.72 2.98
N GLY A 404 12.25 -11.90 3.78
CA GLY A 404 12.25 -11.57 5.20
C GLY A 404 13.23 -12.41 6.02
N LEU A 405 13.14 -13.75 5.93
CA LEU A 405 14.09 -14.64 6.61
C LEU A 405 15.45 -14.59 5.95
N GLY A 406 15.52 -14.34 4.65
CA GLY A 406 16.76 -14.08 3.94
C GLY A 406 17.55 -12.90 4.52
N LEU A 407 16.90 -11.85 5.01
CA LEU A 407 17.54 -10.74 5.72
C LEU A 407 17.93 -11.09 7.17
N ALA A 408 17.24 -12.05 7.79
CA ALA A 408 17.40 -12.37 9.20
C ALA A 408 18.32 -13.58 9.48
N VAL A 409 18.39 -14.55 8.56
CA VAL A 409 19.11 -15.82 8.72
C VAL A 409 20.41 -15.80 7.90
N PRO A 410 21.60 -15.52 8.50
CA PRO A 410 22.86 -15.42 7.75
C PRO A 410 23.25 -16.69 7.01
N LYS A 411 22.99 -17.85 7.60
CA LYS A 411 23.37 -19.17 7.07
C LYS A 411 22.35 -19.80 6.12
N ALA A 412 21.38 -19.02 5.59
CA ALA A 412 20.42 -19.58 4.64
C ALA A 412 21.10 -20.08 3.36
N THR A 413 20.61 -21.18 2.82
CA THR A 413 21.15 -21.80 1.60
C THR A 413 20.41 -21.30 0.35
N LYS A 414 21.03 -21.42 -0.81
CA LYS A 414 20.43 -20.94 -2.06
C LYS A 414 19.10 -21.62 -2.40
N ASN A 415 19.04 -22.95 -2.23
CA ASN A 415 17.84 -23.71 -2.58
C ASN A 415 16.70 -23.47 -1.59
N SER A 416 16.99 -23.13 -0.32
CA SER A 416 15.94 -22.81 0.64
C SER A 416 15.11 -21.60 0.19
N GLY A 417 15.75 -20.58 -0.37
CA GLY A 417 15.05 -19.43 -0.94
C GLY A 417 14.21 -19.79 -2.19
N VAL A 418 14.78 -20.59 -3.11
CA VAL A 418 14.06 -21.02 -4.33
C VAL A 418 12.82 -21.83 -3.99
N VAL A 419 12.98 -22.88 -3.14
CA VAL A 419 11.89 -23.78 -2.75
C VAL A 419 10.81 -23.04 -1.97
N SER A 420 11.21 -22.15 -1.06
CA SER A 420 10.24 -21.37 -0.27
C SER A 420 9.34 -20.48 -1.14
N ILE A 421 9.91 -19.83 -2.17
CA ILE A 421 9.13 -19.00 -3.10
C ILE A 421 8.11 -19.86 -3.86
N ILE A 422 8.54 -21.00 -4.40
CA ILE A 422 7.66 -21.89 -5.18
C ILE A 422 6.57 -22.48 -4.28
N CYS A 423 6.93 -23.09 -3.15
CA CYS A 423 5.99 -23.75 -2.25
C CYS A 423 4.98 -22.77 -1.66
N GLY A 424 5.45 -21.58 -1.24
CA GLY A 424 4.57 -20.54 -0.71
C GLY A 424 3.58 -20.02 -1.76
N THR A 425 4.04 -19.79 -3.00
CA THR A 425 3.17 -19.34 -4.09
C THR A 425 2.13 -20.42 -4.44
N VAL A 426 2.54 -21.68 -4.57
CA VAL A 426 1.63 -22.81 -4.85
C VAL A 426 0.60 -22.96 -3.73
N ALA A 427 1.03 -22.90 -2.47
CA ALA A 427 0.12 -22.98 -1.33
C ALA A 427 -0.91 -21.85 -1.35
N PHE A 428 -0.49 -20.59 -1.63
CA PHE A 428 -1.40 -19.48 -1.77
C PHE A 428 -2.46 -19.73 -2.87
N VAL A 429 -2.03 -20.16 -4.07
CA VAL A 429 -2.92 -20.40 -5.18
C VAL A 429 -3.92 -21.52 -4.86
N VAL A 430 -3.45 -22.61 -4.25
CA VAL A 430 -4.33 -23.71 -3.82
C VAL A 430 -5.35 -23.23 -2.81
N TRP A 431 -4.93 -22.48 -1.75
CA TRP A 431 -5.84 -21.93 -0.75
C TRP A 431 -6.85 -20.96 -1.34
N GLN A 432 -6.41 -20.13 -2.30
CA GLN A 432 -7.25 -19.15 -3.00
C GLN A 432 -8.36 -19.86 -3.81
N ILE A 433 -8.02 -20.96 -4.49
CA ILE A 433 -8.98 -21.71 -5.32
C ILE A 433 -9.92 -22.52 -4.43
N VAL A 434 -9.39 -23.31 -3.50
CA VAL A 434 -10.20 -24.21 -2.65
C VAL A 434 -11.07 -23.44 -1.66
N GLY A 435 -10.53 -22.32 -1.09
CA GLY A 435 -11.24 -21.46 -0.16
C GLY A 435 -12.15 -20.41 -0.83
N GLY A 436 -12.23 -20.39 -2.16
CA GLY A 436 -13.04 -19.40 -2.90
C GLY A 436 -12.66 -17.94 -2.59
N GLY A 437 -11.39 -17.67 -2.25
CA GLY A 437 -10.89 -16.38 -1.86
C GLY A 437 -11.13 -16.01 -0.38
N GLY A 438 -11.82 -16.86 0.38
CA GLY A 438 -12.06 -16.71 1.81
C GLY A 438 -11.08 -17.49 2.70
N THR A 439 -11.45 -17.63 3.98
CA THR A 439 -10.70 -18.49 4.91
C THR A 439 -11.03 -19.95 4.68
N TRP A 440 -10.00 -20.78 4.58
CA TRP A 440 -10.12 -22.24 4.55
C TRP A 440 -9.26 -22.84 5.66
N MET A 441 -9.79 -23.82 6.39
CA MET A 441 -9.13 -24.39 7.58
C MET A 441 -8.63 -23.31 8.57
N PHE A 442 -9.46 -22.30 8.84
CA PHE A 442 -9.18 -21.14 9.72
C PHE A 442 -8.03 -20.24 9.26
N LEU A 443 -7.44 -20.44 8.09
CA LEU A 443 -6.34 -19.65 7.56
C LEU A 443 -6.77 -18.84 6.32
N MET A 444 -6.37 -17.58 6.29
CA MET A 444 -6.43 -16.77 5.07
C MET A 444 -5.41 -17.29 4.05
N PRO A 445 -5.67 -17.22 2.72
CA PRO A 445 -4.75 -17.70 1.69
C PRO A 445 -3.33 -17.15 1.83
N VAL A 446 -3.19 -15.86 2.15
CA VAL A 446 -1.90 -15.20 2.38
C VAL A 446 -1.14 -15.84 3.53
N VAL A 447 -1.83 -16.07 4.66
CA VAL A 447 -1.24 -16.65 5.87
C VAL A 447 -0.76 -18.08 5.60
N ALA A 448 -1.60 -18.88 4.93
CA ALA A 448 -1.24 -20.25 4.56
C ALA A 448 0.00 -20.28 3.65
N GLY A 449 0.05 -19.42 2.63
CA GLY A 449 1.20 -19.31 1.74
C GLY A 449 2.49 -18.91 2.46
N CYS A 450 2.42 -17.90 3.35
CA CYS A 450 3.57 -17.45 4.14
C CYS A 450 4.06 -18.53 5.13
N LEU A 451 3.14 -19.26 5.76
CA LEU A 451 3.50 -20.38 6.65
C LEU A 451 4.21 -21.50 5.88
N VAL A 452 3.65 -21.92 4.74
CA VAL A 452 4.28 -22.95 3.89
C VAL A 452 5.63 -22.47 3.36
N SER A 453 5.75 -21.22 2.94
CA SER A 453 7.03 -20.59 2.54
C SER A 453 8.05 -20.66 3.68
N THR A 454 7.64 -20.30 4.90
CA THR A 454 8.51 -20.35 6.09
C THR A 454 8.95 -21.76 6.45
N VAL A 455 8.01 -22.69 6.50
CA VAL A 455 8.30 -24.11 6.83
C VAL A 455 9.25 -24.70 5.79
N SER A 456 8.97 -24.54 4.51
CA SER A 456 9.81 -25.05 3.43
C SER A 456 11.22 -24.44 3.44
N PHE A 457 11.33 -23.13 3.76
CA PHE A 457 12.61 -22.44 3.93
C PHE A 457 13.47 -23.12 5.02
N TYR A 458 12.92 -23.34 6.21
CA TYR A 458 13.66 -23.96 7.31
C TYR A 458 13.93 -25.44 7.08
N VAL A 459 13.00 -26.21 6.51
CA VAL A 459 13.19 -27.63 6.22
C VAL A 459 14.34 -27.82 5.22
N VAL A 460 14.35 -27.06 4.12
CA VAL A 460 15.44 -27.14 3.14
C VAL A 460 16.77 -26.70 3.74
N ASN A 461 16.80 -25.61 4.51
CA ASN A 461 18.01 -25.17 5.21
C ASN A 461 18.54 -26.28 6.14
N TRP A 462 17.68 -26.91 6.94
CA TRP A 462 18.07 -27.96 7.86
C TRP A 462 18.70 -29.18 7.12
N ILE A 463 18.04 -29.61 6.00
CA ILE A 463 18.55 -30.71 5.18
C ILE A 463 19.91 -30.36 4.56
N GLU A 464 20.08 -29.17 4.04
CA GLU A 464 21.30 -28.72 3.36
C GLU A 464 22.44 -28.46 4.35
N TRP A 465 22.16 -27.93 5.54
CA TRP A 465 23.16 -27.81 6.63
C TRP A 465 23.66 -29.18 7.08
N ALA A 466 22.78 -30.16 7.22
CA ALA A 466 23.16 -31.53 7.55
C ALA A 466 24.05 -32.19 6.45
N ARG A 467 23.94 -31.72 5.20
CA ARG A 467 24.76 -32.16 4.06
C ARG A 467 26.03 -31.34 3.87
N GLY A 468 26.28 -30.33 4.70
CA GLY A 468 27.46 -29.46 4.61
C GLY A 468 27.41 -28.47 3.41
N VAL A 469 26.23 -28.15 2.90
CA VAL A 469 26.08 -27.18 1.81
C VAL A 469 26.43 -25.77 2.33
N GLU A 470 27.23 -25.04 1.56
CA GLU A 470 27.64 -23.69 1.91
C GLU A 470 26.46 -22.72 1.93
N PRO A 471 26.47 -21.74 2.87
CA PRO A 471 25.47 -20.68 2.91
C PRO A 471 25.44 -19.87 1.60
N ALA A 472 24.25 -19.37 1.27
CA ALA A 472 24.09 -18.43 0.17
C ALA A 472 24.85 -17.10 0.45
N PRO A 473 25.24 -16.34 -0.58
CA PRO A 473 25.86 -15.03 -0.43
C PRO A 473 25.07 -14.09 0.48
N SER A 474 25.74 -13.11 1.07
CA SER A 474 25.09 -12.11 1.91
C SER A 474 24.05 -11.28 1.12
N ALA A 475 22.96 -10.92 1.77
CA ALA A 475 22.01 -9.92 1.23
C ALA A 475 22.60 -8.50 1.26
N TYR A 476 23.58 -8.29 2.14
CA TYR A 476 24.22 -7.00 2.37
C TYR A 476 25.47 -6.85 1.52
N LEU A 477 25.74 -5.64 1.08
CA LEU A 477 26.99 -5.27 0.44
C LEU A 477 28.13 -5.26 1.47
N SER A 478 29.36 -5.51 1.05
CA SER A 478 30.55 -5.30 1.86
C SER A 478 30.76 -3.79 2.13
N ASP A 479 31.53 -3.44 3.16
CA ASP A 479 31.78 -2.03 3.50
C ASP A 479 32.46 -1.27 2.35
N ASP A 480 33.35 -1.94 1.59
CA ASP A 480 33.98 -1.37 0.39
C ASP A 480 32.98 -1.11 -0.73
N GLU A 481 32.04 -2.05 -0.96
CA GLU A 481 30.98 -1.89 -1.96
C GLU A 481 29.99 -0.78 -1.56
N VAL A 482 29.67 -0.67 -0.25
CA VAL A 482 28.82 0.40 0.30
C VAL A 482 29.51 1.75 0.07
N THR A 483 30.80 1.86 0.42
CA THR A 483 31.59 3.09 0.24
C THR A 483 31.65 3.50 -1.23
N LYS A 484 31.91 2.55 -2.12
CA LYS A 484 31.93 2.77 -3.57
C LYS A 484 30.55 3.23 -4.07
N LYS A 485 29.47 2.58 -3.64
CA LYS A 485 28.09 2.92 -4.02
C LYS A 485 27.71 4.32 -3.54
N ILE A 486 28.09 4.71 -2.31
CA ILE A 486 27.89 6.07 -1.78
C ILE A 486 28.70 7.11 -2.60
N ALA A 487 29.95 6.81 -2.93
CA ALA A 487 30.79 7.70 -3.75
C ALA A 487 30.20 7.90 -5.13
N GLU A 488 29.74 6.84 -5.80
CA GLU A 488 29.04 6.91 -7.09
C GLU A 488 27.73 7.72 -6.98
N GLU A 489 27.01 7.60 -5.88
CA GLU A 489 25.79 8.35 -5.59
C GLU A 489 26.07 9.85 -5.37
N SER A 490 27.23 10.17 -4.81
CA SER A 490 27.67 11.55 -4.56
C SER A 490 28.24 12.24 -5.80
N ALA A 491 28.95 11.49 -6.65
CA ALA A 491 29.55 12.02 -7.90
C ALA A 491 28.51 12.32 -9.01
N GLY A 492 27.32 11.72 -8.94
CA GLY A 492 26.22 11.99 -9.87
C GLY A 492 25.33 13.19 -9.49
N ARG A 493 25.72 13.94 -8.45
CA ARG A 493 25.04 15.17 -7.98
C ARG A 493 25.70 16.40 -8.58
#